data_22a87e384af7cca82cd9491063d3b119
#
_entry.id   22a87e384af7cca82cd9491063d3b119
#
_cell.length_a   1.000
_cell.length_b   1.000
_cell.length_c   1.000
_cell.angle_alpha   90.00
_cell.angle_beta   90.00
_cell.angle_gamma   90.00
#
_symmetry.space_group_name_H-M   'P 1'
#
loop_
_entity.id
_entity.type
_entity.pdbx_description
1 polymer ?
#
loop_
_entity_poly.entity_id
_entity_poly.type
_entity_poly.pdbx_seq_one_letter_code
_entity_poly.pdbx_strand_id
1 'polypeptide(L)'
;MKFKNLVAAMGVAVTTFVSAQAAAVDKDMPEYTKTSGISGNFSSVGSDTLANMMTFWAEEYKRFYPNVNIQIQAAGSSTAPPALTEGTANFGPMSRRMKSKEIEAFEKRYGYKPTEVRVAIDALAVFVHKDNPIKGLRIDQVEAIFSSTRQCGADAQVNR
;
A
#
# COMPACT_ATOMS: atom_id res chain seq x y z
N MET A 1 -9.53 72.60 -11.74
CA MET A 1 -9.60 71.21 -12.13
C MET A 1 -8.41 70.46 -11.48
N LYS A 2 -8.66 69.63 -10.47
CA LYS A 2 -7.58 68.89 -9.73
C LYS A 2 -7.72 67.43 -10.09
N PHE A 3 -6.72 66.90 -10.80
CA PHE A 3 -6.60 65.48 -11.09
C PHE A 3 -6.13 64.76 -9.81
N LYS A 4 -6.94 63.86 -9.32
CA LYS A 4 -6.57 62.92 -8.22
C LYS A 4 -5.90 61.71 -8.80
N ASN A 5 -4.65 61.46 -8.42
CA ASN A 5 -3.87 60.28 -8.77
C ASN A 5 -4.44 59.06 -8.07
N LEU A 6 -4.90 58.11 -8.86
CA LEU A 6 -5.31 56.79 -8.38
C LEU A 6 -4.08 55.88 -8.42
N VAL A 7 -3.48 55.62 -7.28
CA VAL A 7 -2.40 54.64 -7.13
C VAL A 7 -3.05 53.25 -7.01
N ALA A 8 -2.96 52.45 -8.07
CA ALA A 8 -3.34 51.04 -8.05
C ALA A 8 -2.23 50.23 -7.35
N ALA A 9 -2.51 49.76 -6.17
CA ALA A 9 -1.65 48.79 -5.45
C ALA A 9 -1.79 47.42 -6.12
N MET A 10 -0.78 47.01 -6.89
CA MET A 10 -0.67 45.69 -7.46
C MET A 10 -0.18 44.74 -6.36
N GLY A 11 -1.10 43.98 -5.77
CA GLY A 11 -0.78 42.90 -4.81
C GLY A 11 -0.14 41.73 -5.55
N VAL A 12 1.13 41.51 -5.34
CA VAL A 12 1.84 40.32 -5.81
C VAL A 12 1.44 39.15 -4.90
N ALA A 13 0.57 38.29 -5.38
CA ALA A 13 0.26 37.02 -4.74
C ALA A 13 1.46 36.07 -4.94
N VAL A 14 2.27 35.91 -3.90
CA VAL A 14 3.32 34.89 -3.85
C VAL A 14 2.65 33.54 -3.63
N THR A 15 2.39 32.82 -4.70
CA THR A 15 2.00 31.40 -4.63
C THR A 15 3.24 30.59 -4.25
N THR A 16 3.33 30.20 -2.99
CA THR A 16 4.30 29.21 -2.53
C THR A 16 3.92 27.85 -3.14
N PHE A 17 4.62 27.47 -4.20
CA PHE A 17 4.62 26.08 -4.66
C PHE A 17 5.26 25.22 -3.56
N VAL A 18 4.42 24.49 -2.84
CA VAL A 18 4.89 23.36 -2.03
C VAL A 18 5.29 22.28 -3.03
N SER A 19 6.57 22.22 -3.37
CA SER A 19 7.13 21.10 -4.11
C SER A 19 6.97 19.86 -3.23
N ALA A 20 6.05 18.97 -3.59
CA ALA A 20 6.03 17.63 -3.07
C ALA A 20 7.40 17.01 -3.41
N GLN A 21 8.25 16.86 -2.39
CA GLN A 21 9.51 16.12 -2.55
C GLN A 21 9.11 14.68 -2.85
N ALA A 22 9.21 14.28 -4.11
CA ALA A 22 9.21 12.87 -4.46
C ALA A 22 10.32 12.19 -3.65
N ALA A 23 10.01 11.10 -2.97
CA ALA A 23 11.01 10.33 -2.26
C ALA A 23 12.16 10.04 -3.24
N ALA A 24 13.36 10.49 -2.89
CA ALA A 24 14.52 10.27 -3.75
C ALA A 24 14.76 8.77 -3.85
N VAL A 25 14.76 8.26 -5.08
CA VAL A 25 15.17 6.89 -5.35
C VAL A 25 16.63 6.75 -4.93
N ASP A 26 16.98 5.62 -4.32
CA ASP A 26 18.36 5.31 -3.92
C ASP A 26 19.27 5.42 -5.15
N LYS A 27 20.34 6.23 -5.03
CA LYS A 27 21.27 6.50 -6.13
C LYS A 27 22.07 5.26 -6.54
N ASP A 28 22.22 4.31 -5.61
CA ASP A 28 22.93 3.07 -5.82
C ASP A 28 22.05 1.96 -6.42
N MET A 29 20.75 2.26 -6.65
CA MET A 29 19.85 1.32 -7.30
C MET A 29 20.16 1.27 -8.80
N PRO A 30 20.53 0.09 -9.34
CA PRO A 30 20.82 -0.05 -10.76
C PRO A 30 19.55 0.23 -11.60
N GLU A 31 19.74 0.89 -12.73
CA GLU A 31 18.65 1.09 -13.69
C GLU A 31 18.17 -0.25 -14.24
N TYR A 32 16.84 -0.37 -14.39
CA TYR A 32 16.25 -1.57 -14.97
C TYR A 32 16.54 -1.66 -16.47
N THR A 33 17.20 -2.76 -16.88
CA THR A 33 17.48 -3.04 -18.29
C THR A 33 16.39 -3.87 -18.92
N LYS A 34 15.73 -3.33 -19.94
CA LYS A 34 14.66 -4.00 -20.67
C LYS A 34 15.17 -5.20 -21.44
N THR A 35 14.49 -6.35 -21.30
CA THR A 35 14.74 -7.57 -22.07
C THR A 35 13.75 -7.67 -23.22
N SER A 36 14.17 -8.15 -24.39
CA SER A 36 13.30 -8.34 -25.54
C SER A 36 12.47 -9.64 -25.43
N GLY A 37 11.32 -9.70 -26.12
CA GLY A 37 10.52 -10.91 -26.24
C GLY A 37 9.61 -11.23 -25.03
N ILE A 38 9.43 -10.32 -24.11
CA ILE A 38 8.53 -10.50 -22.96
C ILE A 38 7.09 -10.21 -23.36
N SER A 39 6.22 -11.23 -23.21
CA SER A 39 4.78 -11.16 -23.45
C SER A 39 4.06 -12.20 -22.62
N GLY A 40 2.76 -12.08 -22.44
CA GLY A 40 1.94 -13.06 -21.74
C GLY A 40 0.89 -12.45 -20.83
N ASN A 41 0.21 -13.32 -20.09
CA ASN A 41 -0.83 -12.93 -19.14
C ASN A 41 -0.37 -13.25 -17.72
N PHE A 42 -0.50 -12.27 -16.82
CA PHE A 42 -0.27 -12.44 -15.39
C PHE A 42 -1.53 -12.11 -14.62
N SER A 43 -1.83 -12.93 -13.61
CA SER A 43 -2.93 -12.71 -12.68
C SER A 43 -2.37 -12.48 -11.27
N SER A 44 -2.84 -11.42 -10.62
CA SER A 44 -2.54 -11.06 -9.25
C SER A 44 -3.82 -11.07 -8.43
N VAL A 45 -3.91 -11.93 -7.43
CA VAL A 45 -5.10 -12.06 -6.56
C VAL A 45 -4.68 -11.96 -5.11
N GLY A 46 -5.27 -11.03 -4.35
CA GLY A 46 -4.93 -10.92 -2.94
C GLY A 46 -5.34 -9.61 -2.26
N SER A 47 -4.41 -9.04 -1.51
CA SER A 47 -4.60 -7.94 -0.58
C SER A 47 -5.12 -6.65 -1.20
N ASP A 48 -6.16 -6.08 -0.57
CA ASP A 48 -6.64 -4.73 -0.85
C ASP A 48 -5.61 -3.66 -0.46
N THR A 49 -4.87 -3.87 0.63
CA THR A 49 -3.80 -2.95 1.08
C THR A 49 -2.74 -2.73 0.01
N LEU A 50 -2.39 -3.79 -0.74
CA LEU A 50 -1.37 -3.71 -1.79
C LEU A 50 -1.93 -3.38 -3.19
N ALA A 51 -3.26 -3.24 -3.33
CA ALA A 51 -3.90 -3.07 -4.63
C ALA A 51 -3.35 -1.89 -5.44
N ASN A 52 -3.23 -0.72 -4.82
CA ASN A 52 -2.71 0.47 -5.49
C ASN A 52 -1.25 0.29 -5.92
N MET A 53 -0.41 -0.28 -5.07
CA MET A 53 0.99 -0.55 -5.39
C MET A 53 1.10 -1.53 -6.56
N MET A 54 0.33 -2.61 -6.54
CA MET A 54 0.27 -3.58 -7.64
C MET A 54 -0.19 -2.94 -8.95
N THR A 55 -1.14 -2.01 -8.89
CA THR A 55 -1.63 -1.27 -10.06
C THR A 55 -0.52 -0.40 -10.66
N PHE A 56 0.17 0.39 -9.84
CA PHE A 56 1.30 1.22 -10.31
C PHE A 56 2.43 0.38 -10.92
N TRP A 57 2.77 -0.75 -10.30
CA TRP A 57 3.76 -1.66 -10.87
C TRP A 57 3.31 -2.27 -12.19
N ALA A 58 2.03 -2.64 -12.31
CA ALA A 58 1.49 -3.18 -13.55
C ALA A 58 1.51 -2.14 -14.69
N GLU A 59 1.17 -0.89 -14.39
CA GLU A 59 1.21 0.22 -15.35
C GLU A 59 2.64 0.49 -15.81
N GLU A 60 3.61 0.59 -14.89
CA GLU A 60 5.01 0.77 -15.25
C GLU A 60 5.57 -0.42 -16.01
N TYR A 61 5.28 -1.65 -15.57
CA TYR A 61 5.73 -2.86 -16.27
C TYR A 61 5.18 -2.93 -17.69
N LYS A 62 3.94 -2.51 -17.90
CA LYS A 62 3.32 -2.46 -19.23
C LYS A 62 3.96 -1.40 -20.14
N ARG A 63 4.52 -0.31 -19.61
CA ARG A 63 5.32 0.65 -20.41
C ARG A 63 6.57 0.02 -20.97
N PHE A 64 7.24 -0.84 -20.19
CA PHE A 64 8.40 -1.60 -20.66
C PHE A 64 7.98 -2.74 -21.63
N TYR A 65 6.87 -3.41 -21.34
CA TYR A 65 6.39 -4.62 -22.03
C TYR A 65 4.93 -4.50 -22.45
N PRO A 66 4.63 -3.81 -23.56
CA PRO A 66 3.25 -3.56 -24.02
C PRO A 66 2.43 -4.81 -24.30
N ASN A 67 3.12 -5.93 -24.63
CA ASN A 67 2.49 -7.22 -24.93
C ASN A 67 2.21 -8.09 -23.69
N VAL A 68 2.43 -7.53 -22.48
CA VAL A 68 2.07 -8.19 -21.24
C VAL A 68 0.71 -7.68 -20.78
N ASN A 69 -0.19 -8.61 -20.47
CA ASN A 69 -1.49 -8.31 -19.88
C ASN A 69 -1.49 -8.70 -18.39
N ILE A 70 -1.74 -7.75 -17.50
CA ILE A 70 -1.75 -7.95 -16.06
C ILE A 70 -3.16 -7.71 -15.54
N GLN A 71 -3.73 -8.72 -14.88
CA GLN A 71 -5.03 -8.65 -14.21
C GLN A 71 -4.81 -8.59 -12.70
N ILE A 72 -5.44 -7.62 -12.03
CA ILE A 72 -5.33 -7.43 -10.59
C ILE A 72 -6.71 -7.56 -9.97
N GLN A 73 -6.83 -8.46 -8.99
CA GLN A 73 -8.03 -8.66 -8.19
C GLN A 73 -7.69 -8.45 -6.72
N ALA A 74 -8.20 -7.36 -6.14
CA ALA A 74 -8.12 -7.07 -4.72
C ALA A 74 -9.34 -7.68 -4.02
N ALA A 75 -9.14 -8.77 -3.28
CA ALA A 75 -10.20 -9.55 -2.65
C ALA A 75 -9.81 -10.04 -1.24
N GLY A 76 -8.83 -9.36 -0.64
CA GLY A 76 -8.27 -9.68 0.68
C GLY A 76 -7.12 -10.69 0.63
N SER A 77 -6.19 -10.57 1.60
CA SER A 77 -4.99 -11.43 1.68
C SER A 77 -5.30 -12.93 1.79
N SER A 78 -6.49 -13.32 2.24
CA SER A 78 -6.88 -14.72 2.37
C SER A 78 -7.19 -15.40 1.03
N THR A 79 -7.40 -14.65 -0.03
CA THR A 79 -7.68 -15.19 -1.38
C THR A 79 -6.40 -15.55 -2.14
N ALA A 80 -5.27 -14.98 -1.74
CA ALA A 80 -3.98 -15.22 -2.40
C ALA A 80 -3.49 -16.68 -2.30
N PRO A 81 -3.44 -17.31 -1.11
CA PRO A 81 -2.94 -18.68 -0.99
C PRO A 81 -3.72 -19.73 -1.82
N PRO A 82 -5.05 -19.77 -1.80
CA PRO A 82 -5.79 -20.70 -2.65
C PRO A 82 -5.59 -20.40 -4.14
N ALA A 83 -5.63 -19.13 -4.57
CA ALA A 83 -5.42 -18.77 -5.97
C ALA A 83 -4.04 -19.18 -6.50
N LEU A 84 -2.99 -19.01 -5.68
CA LEU A 84 -1.65 -19.49 -6.02
C LEU A 84 -1.59 -21.02 -6.06
N THR A 85 -2.21 -21.71 -5.10
CA THR A 85 -2.23 -23.18 -5.03
C THR A 85 -3.00 -23.79 -6.19
N GLU A 86 -4.12 -23.19 -6.60
CA GLU A 86 -4.92 -23.62 -7.73
C GLU A 86 -4.32 -23.25 -9.10
N GLY A 87 -3.33 -22.34 -9.11
CA GLY A 87 -2.69 -21.85 -10.33
C GLY A 87 -3.50 -20.80 -11.09
N THR A 88 -4.53 -20.23 -10.45
CA THR A 88 -5.36 -19.16 -11.02
C THR A 88 -4.72 -17.78 -10.87
N ALA A 89 -3.69 -17.66 -10.02
CA ALA A 89 -2.86 -16.48 -9.90
C ALA A 89 -1.36 -16.81 -9.97
N ASN A 90 -0.59 -15.89 -10.54
CA ASN A 90 0.88 -15.94 -10.57
C ASN A 90 1.49 -15.19 -9.38
N PHE A 91 0.81 -14.13 -8.92
CA PHE A 91 1.20 -13.30 -7.80
C PHE A 91 0.09 -13.30 -6.75
N GLY A 92 0.48 -13.39 -5.48
CA GLY A 92 -0.43 -13.35 -4.35
C GLY A 92 -0.01 -12.24 -3.37
N PRO A 93 -0.34 -10.97 -3.63
CA PRO A 93 -0.03 -9.89 -2.69
C PRO A 93 -0.77 -10.10 -1.38
N MET A 94 -0.05 -9.94 -0.26
CA MET A 94 -0.58 -10.16 1.07
C MET A 94 -0.06 -9.10 2.04
N SER A 95 -0.90 -8.59 2.93
CA SER A 95 -0.52 -7.71 4.04
C SER A 95 -0.11 -8.49 5.29
N ARG A 96 0.00 -9.80 5.19
CA ARG A 96 0.48 -10.74 6.22
C ARG A 96 1.30 -11.86 5.58
N ARG A 97 2.04 -12.59 6.36
CA ARG A 97 2.66 -13.84 5.89
C ARG A 97 1.63 -14.93 5.65
N MET A 98 1.93 -15.85 4.74
CA MET A 98 1.17 -17.10 4.61
C MET A 98 1.23 -17.88 5.92
N LYS A 99 0.10 -18.49 6.29
CA LYS A 99 0.02 -19.40 7.44
C LYS A 99 0.66 -20.74 7.07
N SER A 100 1.13 -21.50 8.08
CA SER A 100 1.76 -22.81 7.86
C SER A 100 0.90 -23.73 6.99
N LYS A 101 -0.40 -23.84 7.27
CA LYS A 101 -1.33 -24.66 6.48
C LYS A 101 -1.47 -24.22 5.03
N GLU A 102 -1.35 -22.92 4.75
CA GLU A 102 -1.41 -22.36 3.39
C GLU A 102 -0.14 -22.72 2.62
N ILE A 103 1.04 -22.64 3.29
CA ILE A 103 2.33 -23.04 2.74
C ILE A 103 2.35 -24.55 2.45
N GLU A 104 1.90 -25.37 3.41
CA GLU A 104 1.81 -26.83 3.26
C GLU A 104 0.92 -27.24 2.08
N ALA A 105 -0.22 -26.58 1.90
CA ALA A 105 -1.13 -26.84 0.77
C ALA A 105 -0.45 -26.54 -0.57
N PHE A 106 0.28 -25.42 -0.66
CA PHE A 106 1.03 -25.06 -1.86
C PHE A 106 2.18 -26.06 -2.11
N GLU A 107 2.97 -26.37 -1.09
CA GLU A 107 4.09 -27.31 -1.17
C GLU A 107 3.62 -28.71 -1.58
N LYS A 108 2.48 -29.18 -1.05
CA LYS A 108 1.86 -30.44 -1.44
C LYS A 108 1.48 -30.48 -2.94
N ARG A 109 1.07 -29.33 -3.49
CA ARG A 109 0.65 -29.23 -4.89
C ARG A 109 1.84 -29.18 -5.85
N TYR A 110 2.89 -28.43 -5.49
CA TYR A 110 3.97 -28.11 -6.42
C TYR A 110 5.31 -28.75 -6.07
N GLY A 111 5.46 -29.34 -4.89
CA GLY A 111 6.70 -29.97 -4.43
C GLY A 111 7.75 -28.96 -3.93
N TYR A 112 7.43 -27.67 -3.85
CA TYR A 112 8.30 -26.62 -3.35
C TYR A 112 7.47 -25.54 -2.62
N LYS A 113 8.12 -24.73 -1.78
CA LYS A 113 7.46 -23.66 -1.04
C LYS A 113 7.27 -22.42 -1.91
N PRO A 114 6.19 -21.63 -1.67
CA PRO A 114 6.02 -20.35 -2.35
C PRO A 114 7.15 -19.39 -1.99
N THR A 115 7.59 -18.57 -2.95
CA THR A 115 8.61 -17.55 -2.72
C THR A 115 7.99 -16.31 -2.08
N GLU A 116 8.48 -15.90 -0.90
CA GLU A 116 8.08 -14.66 -0.24
C GLU A 116 9.03 -13.53 -0.64
N VAL A 117 8.46 -12.45 -1.17
CA VAL A 117 9.18 -11.20 -1.46
C VAL A 117 8.56 -10.08 -0.63
N ARG A 118 9.35 -9.49 0.27
CA ARG A 118 8.90 -8.33 1.07
C ARG A 118 9.08 -7.07 0.26
N VAL A 119 8.00 -6.31 0.10
CA VAL A 119 7.96 -5.16 -0.82
C VAL A 119 7.75 -3.83 -0.10
N ALA A 120 7.10 -3.83 1.06
CA ALA A 120 6.83 -2.63 1.84
C ALA A 120 6.54 -2.98 3.31
N ILE A 121 6.58 -1.95 4.15
CA ILE A 121 6.09 -2.00 5.53
C ILE A 121 4.76 -1.26 5.55
N ASP A 122 3.72 -1.96 6.00
CA ASP A 122 2.40 -1.37 6.25
C ASP A 122 2.29 -0.92 7.70
N ALA A 123 1.65 0.22 7.93
CA ALA A 123 1.42 0.78 9.24
C ALA A 123 -0.04 1.19 9.40
N LEU A 124 -0.73 0.56 10.33
CA LEU A 124 -2.07 0.97 10.73
C LEU A 124 -1.97 2.16 11.68
N ALA A 125 -2.66 3.26 11.37
CA ALA A 125 -2.66 4.47 12.18
C ALA A 125 -4.07 4.80 12.69
N VAL A 126 -4.13 5.32 13.92
CA VAL A 126 -5.37 5.86 14.50
C VAL A 126 -5.42 7.35 14.21
N PHE A 127 -6.38 7.78 13.40
CA PHE A 127 -6.62 9.19 13.11
C PHE A 127 -7.66 9.77 14.06
N VAL A 128 -7.40 10.99 14.53
CA VAL A 128 -8.32 11.77 15.35
C VAL A 128 -8.53 13.14 14.72
N HIS A 129 -9.63 13.82 15.11
CA HIS A 129 -9.87 15.20 14.64
C HIS A 129 -8.70 16.12 15.03
N LYS A 130 -8.36 17.10 14.19
CA LYS A 130 -7.22 18.03 14.40
C LYS A 130 -7.26 18.78 15.73
N ASP A 131 -8.43 19.05 16.26
CA ASP A 131 -8.65 19.74 17.53
C ASP A 131 -8.74 18.79 18.74
N ASN A 132 -8.53 17.49 18.54
CA ASN A 132 -8.51 16.52 19.62
C ASN A 132 -7.23 16.71 20.47
N PRO A 133 -7.33 16.86 21.80
CA PRO A 133 -6.19 17.10 22.66
C PRO A 133 -5.27 15.88 22.85
N ILE A 134 -5.67 14.69 22.38
CA ILE A 134 -4.89 13.46 22.53
C ILE A 134 -3.59 13.58 21.73
N LYS A 135 -2.45 13.41 22.41
CA LYS A 135 -1.11 13.45 21.79
C LYS A 135 -0.59 12.08 21.38
N GLY A 136 -1.15 11.02 21.94
CA GLY A 136 -0.77 9.63 21.66
C GLY A 136 -1.58 8.67 22.51
N LEU A 137 -1.54 7.40 22.15
CA LEU A 137 -2.22 6.31 22.85
C LEU A 137 -1.21 5.16 23.07
N ARG A 138 -1.25 4.56 24.25
CA ARG A 138 -0.57 3.29 24.49
C ARG A 138 -1.41 2.14 23.91
N ILE A 139 -0.80 1.00 23.69
CA ILE A 139 -1.47 -0.17 23.09
C ILE A 139 -2.65 -0.65 23.95
N ASP A 140 -2.51 -0.65 25.27
CA ASP A 140 -3.58 -0.99 26.21
C ASP A 140 -4.78 -0.02 26.10
N GLN A 141 -4.53 1.26 25.85
CA GLN A 141 -5.57 2.28 25.63
C GLN A 141 -6.26 2.08 24.25
N VAL A 142 -5.50 1.76 23.20
CA VAL A 142 -6.06 1.41 21.90
C VAL A 142 -6.95 0.17 22.02
N GLU A 143 -6.48 -0.84 22.73
CA GLU A 143 -7.26 -2.04 22.98
C GLU A 143 -8.53 -1.74 23.78
N ALA A 144 -8.47 -0.90 24.81
CA ALA A 144 -9.64 -0.51 25.61
C ALA A 144 -10.74 0.19 24.78
N ILE A 145 -10.33 0.86 23.68
CA ILE A 145 -11.28 1.54 22.78
C ILE A 145 -11.88 0.57 21.74
N PHE A 146 -11.08 -0.32 21.16
CA PHE A 146 -11.47 -1.09 19.98
C PHE A 146 -11.72 -2.59 20.25
N SER A 147 -11.33 -3.12 21.41
CA SER A 147 -11.44 -4.54 21.72
C SER A 147 -12.42 -4.82 22.85
N SER A 148 -13.18 -5.90 22.72
CA SER A 148 -14.00 -6.43 23.80
C SER A 148 -13.25 -7.39 24.72
N THR A 149 -12.13 -7.97 24.25
CA THR A 149 -11.40 -9.03 24.98
C THR A 149 -10.31 -8.51 25.92
N ARG A 150 -9.77 -7.31 25.66
CA ARG A 150 -8.80 -6.59 26.52
C ARG A 150 -7.63 -7.46 27.00
N GLN A 151 -6.94 -8.07 26.08
CA GLN A 151 -5.83 -8.99 26.38
C GLN A 151 -4.48 -8.27 26.61
N CYS A 152 -4.38 -6.99 26.29
CA CYS A 152 -3.17 -6.17 26.47
C CYS A 152 -3.11 -5.44 27.83
N GLY A 153 -4.02 -5.73 28.77
CA GLY A 153 -3.97 -5.27 30.15
C GLY A 153 -4.83 -4.05 30.47
N ALA A 154 -5.80 -3.72 29.63
CA ALA A 154 -6.78 -2.68 29.97
C ALA A 154 -7.82 -3.21 30.98
N ASP A 155 -7.99 -2.52 32.10
CA ASP A 155 -8.92 -2.93 33.16
C ASP A 155 -10.40 -2.76 32.79
N ALA A 156 -10.73 -1.74 31.99
CA ALA A 156 -12.09 -1.43 31.56
C ALA A 156 -12.14 -0.92 30.13
N GLN A 157 -13.26 -1.19 29.48
CA GLN A 157 -13.54 -0.63 28.16
C GLN A 157 -13.80 0.89 28.30
N VAL A 158 -13.21 1.67 27.40
CA VAL A 158 -13.48 3.12 27.34
C VAL A 158 -14.79 3.31 26.57
N ASN A 159 -15.85 3.61 27.31
CA ASN A 159 -17.13 4.01 26.75
C ASN A 159 -17.22 5.54 26.74
N ARG A 160 -17.88 6.10 25.74
CA ARG A 160 -18.22 7.52 25.70
C ARG A 160 -19.28 7.83 26.75
#